data_dbf3324bbacae8d0a80c28348b60d408
#
_entry.id   dbf3324bbacae8d0a80c28348b60d408
#
_cell.length_a   1.000
_cell.length_b   1.000
_cell.length_c   1.000
_cell.angle_alpha   90.00
_cell.angle_beta   90.00
_cell.angle_gamma   90.00
#
_symmetry.space_group_name_H-M   'P 1'
#
loop_
_entity.id
_entity.type
_entity.pdbx_description
1 polymer ?
#
loop_
_entity_poly.entity_id
_entity_poly.type
_entity_poly.pdbx_seq_one_letter_code
_entity_poly.pdbx_strand_id
1 'polypeptide(L)'
;MLDAFSRTVVSADAKTAPVGGSALASLRSYVQDGNKRLDAVNAITSNAYCIVSDAVTGMICENTGLIQAGGNCYPTRRMAACLRDGEIVLRYISYALLAGDASVLDDRCLNGLKETYIALGVPTQSAARAVAIMKSAATALIGQTNTPASGGAKYRKMETTQGDCSALVSEAGSYFDRVIGAIS
;
A
#
# COMPACT_ATOMS: atom_id res chain seq x y z
N MET A 1 17.39 1.48 -3.58
CA MET A 1 16.07 1.56 -4.21
C MET A 1 16.18 0.93 -5.58
N LEU A 2 15.53 -0.19 -5.80
CA LEU A 2 15.59 -0.99 -7.02
C LEU A 2 14.21 -0.99 -7.69
N ASP A 3 14.19 -1.31 -8.97
CA ASP A 3 12.99 -1.67 -9.72
C ASP A 3 13.10 -3.13 -10.22
N ALA A 4 12.08 -3.64 -10.87
CA ALA A 4 12.03 -5.01 -11.38
C ALA A 4 13.21 -5.35 -12.30
N PHE A 5 13.65 -4.41 -13.14
CA PHE A 5 14.78 -4.59 -14.04
C PHE A 5 16.10 -4.60 -13.29
N SER A 6 16.36 -3.56 -12.49
CA SER A 6 17.61 -3.44 -11.72
C SER A 6 17.78 -4.60 -10.74
N ARG A 7 16.69 -5.05 -10.08
CA ARG A 7 16.74 -6.21 -9.19
C ARG A 7 17.13 -7.49 -9.96
N THR A 8 16.57 -7.67 -11.15
CA THR A 8 16.88 -8.84 -11.98
C THR A 8 18.36 -8.84 -12.39
N VAL A 9 18.90 -7.68 -12.81
CA VAL A 9 20.30 -7.52 -13.17
C VAL A 9 21.22 -7.82 -11.99
N VAL A 10 20.98 -7.18 -10.83
CA VAL A 10 21.76 -7.39 -9.60
C VAL A 10 21.74 -8.86 -9.15
N SER A 11 20.57 -9.51 -9.25
CA SER A 11 20.43 -10.92 -8.90
C SER A 11 21.17 -11.86 -9.87
N ALA A 12 21.26 -11.52 -11.14
CA ALA A 12 21.99 -12.28 -12.13
C ALA A 12 23.51 -12.07 -11.97
N ASP A 13 23.95 -10.83 -11.75
CA ASP A 13 25.36 -10.47 -11.54
C ASP A 13 25.93 -11.16 -10.30
N ALA A 14 25.19 -11.18 -9.19
CA ALA A 14 25.56 -11.89 -7.96
C ALA A 14 25.79 -13.41 -8.19
N LYS A 15 25.19 -13.98 -9.23
CA LYS A 15 25.36 -15.40 -9.64
C LYS A 15 26.36 -15.57 -10.78
N THR A 16 26.98 -14.47 -11.24
CA THR A 16 27.86 -14.45 -12.44
C THR A 16 27.21 -15.12 -13.66
N ALA A 17 25.89 -14.93 -13.81
CA ALA A 17 25.07 -15.55 -14.85
C ALA A 17 24.38 -14.50 -15.73
N PRO A 18 24.16 -14.76 -17.02
CA PRO A 18 23.37 -13.87 -17.87
C PRO A 18 21.89 -13.86 -17.43
N VAL A 19 21.22 -12.74 -17.65
CA VAL A 19 19.78 -12.66 -17.47
C VAL A 19 19.09 -13.50 -18.56
N GLY A 20 18.39 -14.55 -18.16
CA GLY A 20 17.70 -15.45 -19.09
C GLY A 20 16.64 -16.30 -18.39
N GLY A 21 16.07 -17.25 -19.12
CA GLY A 21 15.11 -18.22 -18.57
C GLY A 21 13.92 -17.56 -17.84
N SER A 22 13.65 -18.00 -16.62
CA SER A 22 12.53 -17.52 -15.80
C SER A 22 12.63 -16.04 -15.42
N ALA A 23 13.84 -15.52 -15.24
CA ALA A 23 14.05 -14.10 -14.92
C ALA A 23 13.57 -13.18 -16.07
N LEU A 24 13.94 -13.54 -17.31
CA LEU A 24 13.49 -12.80 -18.49
C LEU A 24 11.98 -12.97 -18.72
N ALA A 25 11.42 -14.15 -18.45
CA ALA A 25 9.97 -14.38 -18.53
C ALA A 25 9.21 -13.50 -17.53
N SER A 26 9.71 -13.35 -16.30
CA SER A 26 9.12 -12.46 -15.29
C SER A 26 9.15 -10.99 -15.72
N LEU A 27 10.27 -10.53 -16.31
CA LEU A 27 10.34 -9.17 -16.85
C LEU A 27 9.39 -8.96 -18.03
N ARG A 28 9.22 -9.96 -18.88
CA ARG A 28 8.25 -9.91 -19.98
C ARG A 28 6.83 -9.76 -19.45
N SER A 29 6.43 -10.54 -18.45
CA SER A 29 5.13 -10.41 -17.80
C SER A 29 4.94 -9.03 -17.18
N TYR A 30 5.96 -8.52 -16.48
CA TYR A 30 5.94 -7.18 -15.91
C TYR A 30 5.67 -6.09 -16.96
N VAL A 31 6.32 -6.18 -18.13
CA VAL A 31 6.11 -5.24 -19.24
C VAL A 31 4.73 -5.40 -19.87
N GLN A 32 4.28 -6.65 -20.07
CA GLN A 32 2.95 -6.93 -20.64
C GLN A 32 1.81 -6.39 -19.77
N ASP A 33 1.96 -6.42 -18.45
CA ASP A 33 1.00 -5.89 -17.50
C ASP A 33 1.19 -4.39 -17.21
N GLY A 34 2.09 -3.72 -17.92
CA GLY A 34 2.46 -2.33 -17.68
C GLY A 34 1.27 -1.37 -17.65
N ASN A 35 0.36 -1.45 -18.63
CA ASN A 35 -0.82 -0.59 -18.67
C ASN A 35 -1.77 -0.87 -17.49
N LYS A 36 -2.02 -2.14 -17.17
CA LYS A 36 -2.84 -2.50 -15.99
C LYS A 36 -2.22 -2.00 -14.69
N ARG A 37 -0.89 -2.05 -14.59
CA ARG A 37 -0.13 -1.54 -13.45
C ARG A 37 -0.27 -0.02 -13.30
N LEU A 38 -0.15 0.72 -14.41
CA LEU A 38 -0.38 2.17 -14.42
C LEU A 38 -1.81 2.52 -14.00
N ASP A 39 -2.79 1.80 -14.51
CA ASP A 39 -4.20 2.01 -14.15
C ASP A 39 -4.46 1.68 -12.69
N ALA A 40 -3.87 0.61 -12.16
CA ALA A 40 -3.94 0.25 -10.74
C ALA A 40 -3.37 1.34 -9.84
N VAL A 41 -2.19 1.87 -10.18
CA VAL A 41 -1.56 2.98 -9.45
C VAL A 41 -2.42 4.23 -9.54
N ASN A 42 -2.96 4.56 -10.73
CA ASN A 42 -3.85 5.70 -10.91
C ASN A 42 -5.15 5.56 -10.10
N ALA A 43 -5.74 4.37 -10.06
CA ALA A 43 -6.94 4.09 -9.26
C ALA A 43 -6.69 4.31 -7.76
N ILE A 44 -5.56 3.82 -7.24
CA ILE A 44 -5.18 4.03 -5.84
C ILE A 44 -4.92 5.50 -5.55
N THR A 45 -4.09 6.17 -6.34
CA THR A 45 -3.67 7.56 -6.08
C THR A 45 -4.83 8.55 -6.23
N SER A 46 -5.71 8.35 -7.20
CA SER A 46 -6.90 9.19 -7.39
C SER A 46 -7.93 9.02 -6.26
N ASN A 47 -7.87 7.93 -5.52
CA ASN A 47 -8.76 7.62 -4.41
C ASN A 47 -8.04 7.61 -3.05
N ALA A 48 -6.80 8.08 -2.98
CA ALA A 48 -5.96 7.98 -1.79
C ALA A 48 -6.64 8.55 -0.53
N TYR A 49 -7.22 9.74 -0.64
CA TYR A 49 -7.95 10.36 0.46
C TYR A 49 -9.13 9.50 0.95
N CYS A 50 -9.92 8.94 0.03
CA CYS A 50 -11.06 8.09 0.37
C CYS A 50 -10.60 6.80 1.07
N ILE A 51 -9.57 6.14 0.53
CA ILE A 51 -9.01 4.90 1.10
C ILE A 51 -8.52 5.15 2.53
N VAL A 52 -7.77 6.22 2.75
CA VAL A 52 -7.20 6.54 4.06
C VAL A 52 -8.28 6.99 5.04
N SER A 53 -9.20 7.85 4.61
CA SER A 53 -10.29 8.35 5.44
C SER A 53 -11.21 7.21 5.92
N ASP A 54 -11.58 6.29 5.02
CA ASP A 54 -12.40 5.13 5.36
C ASP A 54 -11.66 4.18 6.31
N ALA A 55 -10.36 3.98 6.10
CA ALA A 55 -9.54 3.12 6.96
C ALA A 55 -9.41 3.68 8.38
N VAL A 56 -9.15 4.97 8.51
CA VAL A 56 -9.06 5.63 9.82
C VAL A 56 -10.43 5.65 10.51
N THR A 57 -11.50 5.91 9.76
CA THR A 57 -12.87 5.85 10.29
C THR A 57 -13.23 4.45 10.77
N GLY A 58 -12.94 3.42 9.97
CA GLY A 58 -13.19 2.03 10.33
C GLY A 58 -12.42 1.61 11.60
N MET A 59 -11.13 1.96 11.68
CA MET A 59 -10.31 1.74 12.87
C MET A 59 -10.90 2.41 14.11
N ILE A 60 -11.39 3.64 14.00
CA ILE A 60 -12.02 4.38 15.11
C ILE A 60 -13.36 3.73 15.51
N CYS A 61 -14.17 3.30 14.54
CA CYS A 61 -15.43 2.61 14.84
C CYS A 61 -15.20 1.31 15.63
N GLU A 62 -14.11 0.60 15.35
CA GLU A 62 -13.73 -0.61 16.09
C GLU A 62 -13.13 -0.30 17.47
N ASN A 63 -12.47 0.86 17.62
CA ASN A 63 -11.84 1.29 18.87
C ASN A 63 -12.16 2.77 19.16
N THR A 64 -13.33 3.04 19.66
CA THR A 64 -13.82 4.40 19.98
C THR A 64 -13.00 5.12 21.06
N GLY A 65 -12.22 4.38 21.88
CA GLY A 65 -11.31 4.94 22.86
C GLY A 65 -10.24 5.84 22.23
N LEU A 66 -9.92 5.66 20.96
CA LEU A 66 -8.94 6.49 20.24
C LEU A 66 -9.33 7.97 20.15
N ILE A 67 -10.62 8.28 20.12
CA ILE A 67 -11.14 9.66 20.02
C ILE A 67 -11.68 10.21 21.35
N GLN A 68 -11.57 9.44 22.44
CA GLN A 68 -11.91 9.93 23.79
C GLN A 68 -10.75 10.74 24.39
N ALA A 69 -11.02 11.47 25.46
CA ALA A 69 -10.00 12.22 26.17
C ALA A 69 -8.84 11.31 26.59
N GLY A 70 -7.62 11.65 26.15
CA GLY A 70 -6.42 10.82 26.34
C GLY A 70 -6.12 9.84 25.20
N GLY A 71 -7.07 9.61 24.28
CA GLY A 71 -6.88 8.74 23.12
C GLY A 71 -5.92 9.34 22.08
N ASN A 72 -5.33 8.46 21.26
CA ASN A 72 -4.28 8.87 20.32
C ASN A 72 -4.81 9.67 19.11
N CYS A 73 -6.09 9.63 18.80
CA CYS A 73 -6.73 10.43 17.76
C CYS A 73 -7.59 11.58 18.31
N TYR A 74 -7.61 11.79 19.63
CA TYR A 74 -8.48 12.77 20.28
C TYR A 74 -8.20 14.23 19.86
N PRO A 75 -6.97 14.76 19.89
CA PRO A 75 -6.72 16.09 19.38
C PRO A 75 -6.70 16.11 17.86
N THR A 76 -7.26 17.15 17.24
CA THR A 76 -7.27 17.35 15.79
C THR A 76 -5.88 17.18 15.15
N ARG A 77 -4.83 17.64 15.83
CA ARG A 77 -3.44 17.47 15.36
C ARG A 77 -3.03 16.00 15.24
N ARG A 78 -3.42 15.15 16.22
CA ARG A 78 -3.12 13.71 16.18
C ARG A 78 -3.95 13.00 15.11
N MET A 79 -5.21 13.38 14.95
CA MET A 79 -6.05 12.87 13.87
C MET A 79 -5.44 13.21 12.50
N ALA A 80 -5.03 14.47 12.29
CA ALA A 80 -4.36 14.88 11.07
C ALA A 80 -3.04 14.12 10.83
N ALA A 81 -2.27 13.83 11.88
CA ALA A 81 -1.07 13.02 11.78
C ALA A 81 -1.39 11.58 11.35
N CYS A 82 -2.43 10.97 11.93
CA CYS A 82 -2.89 9.62 11.56
C CYS A 82 -3.29 9.53 10.08
N LEU A 83 -4.06 10.50 9.58
CA LEU A 83 -4.45 10.58 8.17
C LEU A 83 -3.23 10.75 7.26
N ARG A 84 -2.34 11.67 7.59
CA ARG A 84 -1.09 11.92 6.86
C ARG A 84 -0.22 10.65 6.79
N ASP A 85 -0.07 9.93 7.89
CA ASP A 85 0.73 8.72 7.96
C ASP A 85 0.13 7.62 7.07
N GLY A 86 -1.19 7.48 7.05
CA GLY A 86 -1.90 6.60 6.10
C GLY A 86 -1.64 6.98 4.64
N GLU A 87 -1.68 8.27 4.30
CA GLU A 87 -1.35 8.75 2.95
C GLU A 87 0.11 8.47 2.57
N ILE A 88 1.05 8.61 3.52
CA ILE A 88 2.46 8.28 3.31
C ILE A 88 2.62 6.78 3.01
N VAL A 89 2.04 5.92 3.80
CA VAL A 89 2.08 4.46 3.59
C VAL A 89 1.52 4.12 2.20
N LEU A 90 0.33 4.63 1.87
CA LEU A 90 -0.32 4.36 0.58
C LEU A 90 0.52 4.84 -0.60
N ARG A 91 1.16 5.99 -0.47
CA ARG A 91 2.07 6.54 -1.47
C ARG A 91 3.25 5.61 -1.74
N TYR A 92 3.92 5.11 -0.69
CA TYR A 92 5.06 4.21 -0.87
C TYR A 92 4.66 2.82 -1.39
N ILE A 93 3.47 2.34 -1.04
CA ILE A 93 2.89 1.13 -1.66
C ILE A 93 2.65 1.36 -3.15
N SER A 94 2.11 2.52 -3.53
CA SER A 94 1.92 2.88 -4.95
C SER A 94 3.25 2.94 -5.72
N TYR A 95 4.32 3.45 -5.09
CA TYR A 95 5.65 3.46 -5.68
C TYR A 95 6.22 2.06 -5.84
N ALA A 96 6.06 1.20 -4.82
CA ALA A 96 6.49 -0.20 -4.90
C ALA A 96 5.75 -0.96 -5.99
N LEU A 97 4.43 -0.75 -6.10
CA LEU A 97 3.61 -1.35 -7.16
C LEU A 97 4.06 -0.87 -8.55
N LEU A 98 4.35 0.43 -8.71
CA LEU A 98 4.83 0.99 -9.96
C LEU A 98 6.21 0.43 -10.35
N ALA A 99 7.12 0.34 -9.38
CA ALA A 99 8.47 -0.18 -9.60
C ALA A 99 8.53 -1.71 -9.76
N GLY A 100 7.50 -2.44 -9.31
CA GLY A 100 7.51 -3.91 -9.23
C GLY A 100 8.54 -4.44 -8.22
N ASP A 101 8.90 -3.62 -7.20
CA ASP A 101 9.91 -3.94 -6.20
C ASP A 101 9.63 -3.25 -4.86
N ALA A 102 9.75 -4.01 -3.76
CA ALA A 102 9.46 -3.51 -2.43
C ALA A 102 10.55 -2.61 -1.83
N SER A 103 11.73 -2.50 -2.44
CA SER A 103 12.86 -1.80 -1.82
C SER A 103 12.58 -0.33 -1.50
N VAL A 104 11.79 0.37 -2.33
CA VAL A 104 11.39 1.75 -2.04
C VAL A 104 10.53 1.84 -0.78
N LEU A 105 9.65 0.87 -0.58
CA LEU A 105 8.80 0.77 0.62
C LEU A 105 9.64 0.49 1.85
N ASP A 106 10.53 -0.51 1.77
CA ASP A 106 11.40 -0.92 2.88
C ASP A 106 12.34 0.21 3.30
N ASP A 107 13.09 0.75 2.35
CA ASP A 107 14.15 1.71 2.64
C ASP A 107 13.63 3.07 3.09
N ARG A 108 12.50 3.51 2.56
CA ARG A 108 11.99 4.89 2.72
C ARG A 108 10.79 5.02 3.65
N CYS A 109 10.04 3.94 3.88
CA CYS A 109 8.83 3.96 4.69
C CYS A 109 8.95 3.08 5.93
N LEU A 110 9.39 1.85 5.78
CA LEU A 110 9.33 0.87 6.87
C LEU A 110 10.56 0.92 7.81
N ASN A 111 11.71 1.38 7.31
CA ASN A 111 12.92 1.45 8.10
C ASN A 111 12.74 2.41 9.29
N GLY A 112 12.79 1.86 10.51
CA GLY A 112 12.61 2.61 11.76
C GLY A 112 11.15 3.05 12.06
N LEU A 113 10.16 2.59 11.29
CA LEU A 113 8.76 2.99 11.50
C LEU A 113 8.19 2.47 12.82
N LYS A 114 8.45 1.21 13.16
CA LYS A 114 7.99 0.59 14.40
C LYS A 114 8.55 1.29 15.63
N GLU A 115 9.85 1.53 15.63
CA GLU A 115 10.55 2.24 16.71
C GLU A 115 10.00 3.66 16.86
N THR A 116 9.74 4.34 15.76
CA THR A 116 9.12 5.68 15.76
C THR A 116 7.71 5.64 16.36
N TYR A 117 6.89 4.66 15.98
CA TYR A 117 5.54 4.52 16.53
C TYR A 117 5.57 4.21 18.04
N ILE A 118 6.46 3.32 18.48
CA ILE A 118 6.65 3.02 19.91
C ILE A 118 7.08 4.27 20.67
N ALA A 119 8.06 5.01 20.17
CA ALA A 119 8.57 6.23 20.81
C ALA A 119 7.50 7.33 20.91
N LEU A 120 6.60 7.43 19.95
CA LEU A 120 5.49 8.39 19.94
C LEU A 120 4.23 7.88 20.66
N GLY A 121 4.23 6.65 21.16
CA GLY A 121 3.09 6.02 21.83
C GLY A 121 1.93 5.74 20.89
N VAL A 122 2.19 5.54 19.58
CA VAL A 122 1.16 5.16 18.61
C VAL A 122 0.74 3.70 18.85
N PRO A 123 -0.55 3.37 18.98
CA PRO A 123 -1.01 2.00 19.16
C PRO A 123 -0.82 1.20 17.86
N THR A 124 0.25 0.40 17.79
CA THR A 124 0.67 -0.32 16.60
C THR A 124 -0.41 -1.26 16.06
N GLN A 125 -1.19 -1.90 16.93
CA GLN A 125 -2.30 -2.77 16.51
C GLN A 125 -3.40 -1.98 15.78
N SER A 126 -3.74 -0.78 16.26
CA SER A 126 -4.71 0.08 15.57
C SER A 126 -4.18 0.57 14.24
N ALA A 127 -2.89 0.93 14.17
CA ALA A 127 -2.23 1.31 12.92
C ALA A 127 -2.24 0.14 11.91
N ALA A 128 -1.88 -1.08 12.35
CA ALA A 128 -1.93 -2.29 11.52
C ALA A 128 -3.36 -2.57 11.02
N ARG A 129 -4.36 -2.36 11.88
CA ARG A 129 -5.78 -2.51 11.48
C ARG A 129 -6.19 -1.52 10.40
N ALA A 130 -5.80 -0.24 10.54
CA ALA A 130 -6.06 0.77 9.50
C ALA A 130 -5.42 0.36 8.16
N VAL A 131 -4.17 -0.11 8.17
CA VAL A 131 -3.49 -0.62 6.96
C VAL A 131 -4.22 -1.82 6.36
N ALA A 132 -4.76 -2.74 7.18
CA ALA A 132 -5.56 -3.86 6.69
C ALA A 132 -6.87 -3.42 6.00
N ILE A 133 -7.53 -2.38 6.50
CA ILE A 133 -8.71 -1.79 5.85
C ILE A 133 -8.29 -1.11 4.54
N MET A 134 -7.18 -0.35 4.53
CA MET A 134 -6.62 0.22 3.29
C MET A 134 -6.34 -0.85 2.24
N LYS A 135 -5.76 -1.99 2.65
CA LYS A 135 -5.52 -3.14 1.77
C LYS A 135 -6.80 -3.60 1.10
N SER A 136 -7.87 -3.81 1.88
CA SER A 136 -9.16 -4.27 1.34
C SER A 136 -9.74 -3.29 0.32
N ALA A 137 -9.67 -1.98 0.60
CA ALA A 137 -10.14 -0.94 -0.30
C ALA A 137 -9.31 -0.87 -1.59
N ALA A 138 -7.98 -0.84 -1.47
CA ALA A 138 -7.06 -0.73 -2.60
C ALA A 138 -7.13 -1.96 -3.52
N THR A 139 -7.17 -3.18 -2.95
CA THR A 139 -7.28 -4.41 -3.73
C THR A 139 -8.62 -4.54 -4.45
N ALA A 140 -9.72 -4.06 -3.85
CA ALA A 140 -11.03 -3.99 -4.50
C ALA A 140 -11.01 -3.02 -5.71
N LEU A 141 -10.36 -1.87 -5.59
CA LEU A 141 -10.19 -0.93 -6.69
C LEU A 141 -9.36 -1.51 -7.85
N ILE A 142 -8.26 -2.18 -7.55
CA ILE A 142 -7.42 -2.85 -8.56
C ILE A 142 -8.19 -3.98 -9.25
N GLY A 143 -8.90 -4.79 -8.48
CA GLY A 143 -9.67 -5.93 -8.98
C GLY A 143 -10.96 -5.54 -9.68
N GLN A 144 -11.38 -4.27 -9.62
CA GLN A 144 -12.64 -3.76 -10.19
C GLN A 144 -13.90 -4.53 -9.71
N THR A 145 -13.76 -5.27 -8.62
CA THR A 145 -14.79 -6.20 -8.16
C THR A 145 -15.93 -5.50 -7.42
N ASN A 146 -15.61 -4.47 -6.65
CA ASN A 146 -16.59 -3.59 -5.99
C ASN A 146 -15.90 -2.29 -5.58
N THR A 147 -16.58 -1.16 -5.76
CA THR A 147 -16.16 0.07 -5.12
C THR A 147 -16.43 -0.09 -3.62
N PRO A 148 -15.43 0.06 -2.73
CA PRO A 148 -15.65 -0.07 -1.31
C PRO A 148 -16.79 0.85 -0.88
N ALA A 149 -17.73 0.32 -0.10
CA ALA A 149 -18.79 1.14 0.48
C ALA A 149 -18.16 2.06 1.53
N SER A 150 -18.17 3.34 1.26
CA SER A 150 -17.67 4.35 2.17
C SER A 150 -18.84 5.04 2.86
N GLY A 151 -18.73 5.24 4.17
CA GLY A 151 -19.72 5.94 4.97
C GLY A 151 -19.79 7.44 4.69
N GLY A 152 -18.96 7.99 3.83
CA GLY A 152 -18.90 9.41 3.55
C GLY A 152 -18.05 9.84 2.36
N ALA A 153 -17.01 9.10 2.04
CA ALA A 153 -16.13 9.44 0.92
C ALA A 153 -16.63 8.83 -0.40
N LYS A 154 -16.57 9.59 -1.48
CA LYS A 154 -17.02 9.16 -2.79
C LYS A 154 -15.81 8.73 -3.63
N TYR A 155 -15.69 7.43 -3.85
CA TYR A 155 -14.65 6.86 -4.72
C TYR A 155 -14.85 7.29 -6.18
N ARG A 156 -13.75 7.63 -6.83
CA ARG A 156 -13.72 7.95 -8.26
C ARG A 156 -13.65 6.65 -9.05
N LYS A 157 -14.62 6.45 -9.95
CA LYS A 157 -14.57 5.37 -10.92
C LYS A 157 -13.57 5.75 -12.01
N MET A 158 -12.59 4.86 -12.25
CA MET A 158 -11.56 5.04 -13.26
C MET A 158 -11.84 4.10 -14.44
N GLU A 159 -11.54 4.56 -15.64
CA GLU A 159 -11.42 3.67 -16.79
C GLU A 159 -10.11 2.89 -16.67
N THR A 160 -10.18 1.59 -16.84
CA THR A 160 -9.03 0.70 -16.64
C THR A 160 -8.90 -0.27 -17.80
N THR A 161 -7.67 -0.67 -18.08
CA THR A 161 -7.34 -1.70 -19.08
C THR A 161 -8.03 -3.01 -18.69
N GLN A 162 -8.80 -3.55 -19.62
CA GLN A 162 -9.56 -4.80 -19.41
C GLN A 162 -8.62 -6.00 -19.26
N GLY A 163 -9.05 -7.00 -18.49
CA GLY A 163 -8.37 -8.26 -18.33
C GLY A 163 -8.21 -8.68 -16.87
N ASP A 164 -7.54 -9.80 -16.65
CA ASP A 164 -7.24 -10.32 -15.32
C ASP A 164 -6.22 -9.44 -14.59
N CYS A 165 -6.58 -8.96 -13.41
CA CYS A 165 -5.74 -8.17 -12.50
C CYS A 165 -5.34 -8.94 -11.24
N SER A 166 -5.61 -10.25 -11.17
CA SER A 166 -5.38 -11.07 -9.96
C SER A 166 -3.93 -11.03 -9.48
N ALA A 167 -2.97 -11.06 -10.39
CA ALA A 167 -1.55 -10.95 -10.07
C ALA A 167 -1.21 -9.59 -9.42
N LEU A 168 -1.74 -8.49 -9.95
CA LEU A 168 -1.54 -7.15 -9.39
C LEU A 168 -2.25 -6.98 -8.04
N VAL A 169 -3.43 -7.56 -7.86
CA VAL A 169 -4.15 -7.60 -6.57
C VAL A 169 -3.31 -8.33 -5.53
N SER A 170 -2.74 -9.49 -5.89
CA SER A 170 -1.88 -10.27 -5.01
C SER A 170 -0.58 -9.51 -4.66
N GLU A 171 0.05 -8.89 -5.65
CA GLU A 171 1.28 -8.10 -5.46
C GLU A 171 1.02 -6.90 -4.55
N ALA A 172 -0.02 -6.10 -4.82
CA ALA A 172 -0.39 -4.97 -3.96
C ALA A 172 -0.72 -5.45 -2.54
N GLY A 173 -1.48 -6.54 -2.42
CA GLY A 173 -1.79 -7.15 -1.12
C GLY A 173 -0.54 -7.50 -0.33
N SER A 174 0.49 -8.04 -0.98
CA SER A 174 1.76 -8.40 -0.34
C SER A 174 2.52 -7.18 0.21
N TYR A 175 2.45 -6.03 -0.47
CA TYR A 175 3.06 -4.78 0.03
C TYR A 175 2.34 -4.25 1.26
N PHE A 176 1.01 -4.33 1.32
CA PHE A 176 0.25 -4.01 2.54
C PHE A 176 0.61 -4.95 3.69
N ASP A 177 0.69 -6.27 3.43
CA ASP A 177 1.07 -7.25 4.46
C ASP A 177 2.49 -6.99 4.99
N ARG A 178 3.39 -6.53 4.13
CA ARG A 178 4.74 -6.14 4.51
C ARG A 178 4.73 -4.94 5.48
N VAL A 179 3.87 -3.94 5.24
CA VAL A 179 3.67 -2.81 6.17
C VAL A 179 3.10 -3.31 7.50
N ILE A 180 2.05 -4.13 7.47
CA ILE A 180 1.43 -4.70 8.67
C ILE A 180 2.47 -5.46 9.51
N GLY A 181 3.26 -6.33 8.86
CA GLY A 181 4.32 -7.08 9.54
C GLY A 181 5.42 -6.20 10.12
N ALA A 182 5.75 -5.07 9.48
CA ALA A 182 6.78 -4.16 9.96
C ALA A 182 6.34 -3.35 11.20
N ILE A 183 5.05 -3.08 11.38
CA ILE A 183 4.52 -2.27 12.50
C ILE A 183 3.94 -3.12 13.64
N SER A 184 3.69 -4.42 13.41
CA SER A 184 3.13 -5.37 14.41
C SER A 184 4.19 -5.97 15.39
#